data_ff1910a2bddf307fe045daf2ac218220
#
_entry.id   ff1910a2bddf307fe045daf2ac218220
#
_cell.length_a   1.000
_cell.length_b   1.000
_cell.length_c   1.000
_cell.angle_alpha   90.00
_cell.angle_beta   90.00
_cell.angle_gamma   90.00
#
_symmetry.space_group_name_H-M   'P 1'
#
loop_
_entity.id
_entity.type
_entity.pdbx_description
1 polymer ?
#
loop_
_entity_poly.entity_id
_entity_poly.type
_entity_poly.pdbx_seq_one_letter_code
_entity_poly.pdbx_strand_id
1 'polypeptide(L)'
;GELPTCNPAPEGEEPGTPRALRAAIEENFRQVRAYPLAEADLRRLDAVETWSRQRFDTLAPLLRQRVVEGRVIDGHGDAHLGNIALVDGEVRLFDCIEFNPGFRIMDSIAEAAFLTMDLEARGYRGESRRLLTDYLEYRGDYEGLAVLDLYRSYYAMVRAKVNLLREPPDRANLAGTDAVQACRRYLALAHHYCQEGEPFFAITHGVS
;
A
#
# COMPACT_ATOMS: atom_id res chain seq x y z
N GLY A 1 -23.92 0.72 7.43
CA GLY A 1 -23.17 -0.53 7.45
C GLY A 1 -21.72 -0.17 7.75
N GLU A 2 -21.20 -0.74 8.82
CA GLU A 2 -19.79 -0.56 9.21
C GLU A 2 -18.91 -1.13 8.09
N LEU A 3 -17.95 -0.34 7.63
CA LEU A 3 -16.93 -0.81 6.69
C LEU A 3 -16.06 -1.86 7.39
N PRO A 4 -15.68 -2.95 6.71
CA PRO A 4 -14.80 -3.94 7.28
C PRO A 4 -13.46 -3.28 7.62
N THR A 5 -13.10 -3.33 8.89
CA THR A 5 -11.90 -2.73 9.44
C THR A 5 -10.65 -3.42 8.87
N CYS A 6 -9.69 -2.62 8.40
CA CYS A 6 -8.32 -3.11 8.26
C CYS A 6 -7.86 -3.63 9.64
N ASN A 7 -7.19 -4.78 9.68
CA ASN A 7 -6.74 -5.33 10.96
C ASN A 7 -5.80 -4.38 11.70
N PRO A 8 -6.00 -4.20 13.01
CA PRO A 8 -4.99 -3.58 13.84
C PRO A 8 -3.67 -4.34 13.78
N ALA A 9 -2.57 -3.65 14.05
CA ALA A 9 -1.34 -4.33 14.39
C ALA A 9 -1.65 -5.39 15.48
N PRO A 10 -1.07 -6.59 15.40
CA PRO A 10 -1.32 -7.61 16.41
C PRO A 10 -1.15 -7.04 17.81
N GLU A 11 -2.03 -7.43 18.74
CA GLU A 11 -1.96 -6.94 20.12
C GLU A 11 -0.55 -7.11 20.68
N GLY A 12 0.07 -6.00 21.10
CA GLY A 12 1.43 -5.97 21.66
C GLY A 12 2.54 -5.55 20.71
N GLU A 13 2.24 -5.16 19.46
CA GLU A 13 3.24 -4.59 18.55
C GLU A 13 3.12 -3.07 18.49
N GLU A 14 4.26 -2.39 18.70
CA GLU A 14 4.31 -0.93 18.60
C GLU A 14 4.09 -0.48 17.14
N PRO A 15 3.07 0.38 16.88
CA PRO A 15 2.77 0.85 15.53
C PRO A 15 3.96 1.57 14.87
N GLY A 16 4.03 1.51 13.54
CA GLY A 16 5.11 2.15 12.78
C GLY A 16 6.44 1.40 12.80
N THR A 17 6.55 0.29 13.54
CA THR A 17 7.75 -0.54 13.56
C THR A 17 7.80 -1.49 12.34
N PRO A 18 9.00 -1.92 11.91
CA PRO A 18 9.12 -2.94 10.87
C PRO A 18 8.40 -4.24 11.23
N ARG A 19 8.35 -4.59 12.51
CA ARG A 19 7.65 -5.79 12.98
C ARG A 19 6.14 -5.68 12.76
N ALA A 20 5.55 -4.55 13.09
CA ALA A 20 4.14 -4.28 12.83
C ALA A 20 3.81 -4.32 11.33
N LEU A 21 4.68 -3.74 10.49
CA LEU A 21 4.54 -3.80 9.03
C LEU A 21 4.58 -5.24 8.52
N ARG A 22 5.53 -6.07 9.00
CA ARG A 22 5.63 -7.49 8.61
C ARG A 22 4.35 -8.24 8.95
N ALA A 23 3.86 -8.08 10.17
CA ALA A 23 2.63 -8.73 10.61
C ALA A 23 1.42 -8.31 9.76
N ALA A 24 1.32 -7.03 9.41
CA ALA A 24 0.26 -6.51 8.54
C ALA A 24 0.36 -7.06 7.10
N ILE A 25 1.57 -7.20 6.56
CA ILE A 25 1.80 -7.82 5.25
C ILE A 25 1.31 -9.29 5.27
N GLU A 26 1.72 -10.08 6.25
CA GLU A 26 1.35 -11.48 6.36
C GLU A 26 -0.15 -11.68 6.56
N GLU A 27 -0.77 -10.83 7.37
CA GLU A 27 -2.21 -10.86 7.61
C GLU A 27 -3.02 -10.57 6.34
N ASN A 28 -2.58 -9.67 5.48
CA ASN A 28 -3.24 -9.40 4.21
C ASN A 28 -3.29 -10.67 3.34
N PHE A 29 -2.19 -11.40 3.21
CA PHE A 29 -2.13 -12.65 2.45
C PHE A 29 -3.03 -13.72 3.05
N ARG A 30 -3.00 -13.89 4.37
CA ARG A 30 -3.84 -14.84 5.08
C ARG A 30 -5.33 -14.58 4.81
N GLN A 31 -5.77 -13.33 4.87
CA GLN A 31 -7.16 -12.97 4.67
C GLN A 31 -7.60 -13.12 3.21
N VAL A 32 -6.77 -12.74 2.25
CA VAL A 32 -7.09 -12.93 0.82
C VAL A 32 -7.19 -14.41 0.46
N ARG A 33 -6.34 -15.27 1.05
CA ARG A 33 -6.40 -16.74 0.83
C ARG A 33 -7.65 -17.39 1.40
N ALA A 34 -8.35 -16.77 2.32
CA ALA A 34 -9.61 -17.31 2.85
C ALA A 34 -10.74 -17.30 1.82
N TYR A 35 -10.57 -16.59 0.69
CA TYR A 35 -11.55 -16.53 -0.38
C TYR A 35 -11.24 -17.54 -1.50
N PRO A 36 -12.27 -18.11 -2.17
CA PRO A 36 -12.12 -19.06 -3.25
C PRO A 36 -11.68 -18.35 -4.55
N LEU A 37 -10.39 -18.09 -4.65
CA LEU A 37 -9.79 -17.46 -5.83
C LEU A 37 -9.51 -18.49 -6.92
N ALA A 38 -9.49 -18.05 -8.18
CA ALA A 38 -9.07 -18.90 -9.29
C ALA A 38 -7.57 -19.25 -9.17
N GLU A 39 -7.17 -20.39 -9.71
CA GLU A 39 -5.78 -20.89 -9.64
C GLU A 39 -4.76 -19.88 -10.18
N ALA A 40 -5.10 -19.15 -11.25
CA ALA A 40 -4.24 -18.10 -11.79
C ALA A 40 -4.03 -16.95 -10.82
N ASP A 41 -5.07 -16.60 -10.05
CA ASP A 41 -5.00 -15.55 -9.03
C ASP A 41 -4.19 -16.02 -7.82
N LEU A 42 -4.33 -17.31 -7.44
CA LEU A 42 -3.53 -17.91 -6.36
C LEU A 42 -2.04 -17.96 -6.72
N ARG A 43 -1.68 -18.35 -7.95
CA ARG A 43 -0.27 -18.30 -8.40
C ARG A 43 0.31 -16.89 -8.34
N ARG A 44 -0.48 -15.88 -8.70
CA ARG A 44 -0.06 -14.48 -8.63
C ARG A 44 0.09 -14.02 -7.17
N LEU A 45 -0.84 -14.45 -6.31
CA LEU A 45 -0.78 -14.19 -4.87
C LEU A 45 0.48 -14.80 -4.24
N ASP A 46 0.84 -16.04 -4.60
CA ASP A 46 2.05 -16.72 -4.13
C ASP A 46 3.32 -15.99 -4.55
N ALA A 47 3.36 -15.49 -5.79
CA ALA A 47 4.49 -14.72 -6.28
C ALA A 47 4.66 -13.39 -5.50
N VAL A 48 3.56 -12.67 -5.29
CA VAL A 48 3.57 -11.39 -4.52
C VAL A 48 3.96 -11.64 -3.07
N GLU A 49 3.44 -12.70 -2.43
CA GLU A 49 3.77 -13.06 -1.05
C GLU A 49 5.25 -13.39 -0.90
N THR A 50 5.79 -14.22 -1.79
CA THR A 50 7.20 -14.61 -1.79
C THR A 50 8.09 -13.38 -1.94
N TRP A 51 7.82 -12.54 -2.93
CA TRP A 51 8.56 -11.32 -3.15
C TRP A 51 8.47 -10.37 -1.96
N SER A 52 7.27 -10.15 -1.41
CA SER A 52 7.07 -9.23 -0.28
C SER A 52 7.88 -9.65 0.95
N ARG A 53 7.96 -10.96 1.25
CA ARG A 53 8.78 -11.48 2.35
C ARG A 53 10.25 -11.26 2.10
N GLN A 54 10.76 -11.61 0.92
CA GLN A 54 12.17 -11.44 0.55
C GLN A 54 12.56 -9.97 0.54
N ARG A 55 11.71 -9.12 -0.05
CA ARG A 55 11.98 -7.68 -0.11
C ARG A 55 11.97 -7.05 1.28
N PHE A 56 11.02 -7.45 2.14
CA PHE A 56 10.99 -7.02 3.52
C PHE A 56 12.28 -7.41 4.27
N ASP A 57 12.73 -8.66 4.16
CA ASP A 57 13.94 -9.14 4.83
C ASP A 57 15.18 -8.35 4.36
N THR A 58 15.28 -8.06 3.07
CA THR A 58 16.34 -7.23 2.48
C THR A 58 16.30 -5.80 3.01
N LEU A 59 15.11 -5.22 3.13
CA LEU A 59 14.91 -3.82 3.52
C LEU A 59 14.81 -3.62 5.05
N ALA A 60 14.76 -4.68 5.85
CA ALA A 60 14.59 -4.58 7.30
C ALA A 60 15.62 -3.68 8.00
N PRO A 61 16.92 -3.64 7.61
CA PRO A 61 17.87 -2.68 8.18
C PRO A 61 17.48 -1.22 7.88
N LEU A 62 17.12 -0.92 6.64
CA LEU A 62 16.69 0.42 6.21
C LEU A 62 15.40 0.84 6.92
N LEU A 63 14.42 -0.04 7.01
CA LEU A 63 13.16 0.24 7.72
C LEU A 63 13.42 0.59 9.20
N ARG A 64 14.35 -0.10 9.88
CA ARG A 64 14.75 0.25 11.25
C ARG A 64 15.45 1.61 11.32
N GLN A 65 16.35 1.89 10.38
CA GLN A 65 17.02 3.18 10.28
C GLN A 65 16.01 4.32 10.12
N ARG A 66 15.02 4.17 9.26
CA ARG A 66 13.97 5.16 9.02
C ARG A 66 13.14 5.46 10.27
N VAL A 67 12.89 4.45 11.12
CA VAL A 67 12.27 4.69 12.45
C VAL A 67 13.17 5.57 13.33
N VAL A 68 14.46 5.26 13.41
CA VAL A 68 15.43 6.02 14.22
C VAL A 68 15.58 7.46 13.72
N GLU A 69 15.50 7.68 12.41
CA GLU A 69 15.56 9.00 11.77
C GLU A 69 14.26 9.81 11.88
N GLY A 70 13.23 9.27 12.55
CA GLY A 70 11.96 9.97 12.72
C GLY A 70 11.14 10.07 11.43
N ARG A 71 11.30 9.11 10.50
CA ARG A 71 10.48 9.03 9.28
C ARG A 71 9.09 8.47 9.54
N VAL A 72 8.86 7.88 10.72
CA VAL A 72 7.54 7.43 11.15
C VAL A 72 6.74 8.64 11.65
N ILE A 73 5.54 8.80 11.11
CA ILE A 73 4.65 9.93 11.38
C ILE A 73 3.26 9.43 11.82
N ASP A 74 2.50 10.30 12.45
CA ASP A 74 1.05 10.17 12.60
C ASP A 74 0.41 10.79 11.34
N GLY A 75 0.05 9.93 10.39
CA GLY A 75 -0.48 10.32 9.08
C GLY A 75 -2.01 10.19 8.99
N HIS A 76 -2.51 10.13 7.75
CA HIS A 76 -3.94 9.93 7.48
C HIS A 76 -4.36 8.46 7.61
N GLY A 77 -3.52 7.55 7.18
CA GLY A 77 -3.71 6.10 7.25
C GLY A 77 -4.56 5.48 6.13
N ASP A 78 -5.40 6.27 5.47
CA ASP A 78 -6.25 5.82 4.36
C ASP A 78 -6.25 6.83 3.19
N ALA A 79 -5.05 7.30 2.81
CA ALA A 79 -4.86 8.30 1.77
C ALA A 79 -5.03 7.70 0.37
N HIS A 80 -6.27 7.54 -0.08
CA HIS A 80 -6.60 7.13 -1.44
C HIS A 80 -7.58 8.11 -2.10
N LEU A 81 -7.73 8.06 -3.43
CA LEU A 81 -8.57 9.00 -4.19
C LEU A 81 -10.04 9.05 -3.76
N GLY A 82 -10.55 7.98 -3.13
CA GLY A 82 -11.90 7.97 -2.58
C GLY A 82 -12.09 8.90 -1.40
N ASN A 83 -10.99 9.26 -0.71
CA ASN A 83 -10.97 10.14 0.46
C ASN A 83 -10.43 11.54 0.11
N ILE A 84 -10.43 11.90 -1.17
CA ILE A 84 -10.01 13.22 -1.66
C ILE A 84 -11.19 13.89 -2.36
N ALA A 85 -11.46 15.12 -2.01
CA ALA A 85 -12.48 15.95 -2.65
C ALA A 85 -11.91 17.31 -3.04
N LEU A 86 -12.49 17.89 -4.09
CA LEU A 86 -12.30 19.29 -4.43
C LEU A 86 -13.42 20.11 -3.78
N VAL A 87 -13.08 20.96 -2.80
CA VAL A 87 -14.03 21.78 -2.07
C VAL A 87 -13.60 23.25 -2.24
N ASP A 88 -14.46 24.05 -2.81
CA ASP A 88 -14.18 25.48 -3.08
C ASP A 88 -12.89 25.73 -3.89
N GLY A 89 -12.54 24.82 -4.80
CA GLY A 89 -11.33 24.88 -5.61
C GLY A 89 -10.07 24.37 -4.90
N GLU A 90 -10.15 23.95 -3.66
CA GLU A 90 -9.05 23.36 -2.88
C GLU A 90 -9.17 21.84 -2.78
N VAL A 91 -8.05 21.13 -2.92
CA VAL A 91 -7.96 19.69 -2.68
C VAL A 91 -7.97 19.45 -1.17
N ARG A 92 -8.94 18.68 -0.69
CA ARG A 92 -9.06 18.28 0.71
C ARG A 92 -9.04 16.76 0.84
N LEU A 93 -8.26 16.29 1.78
CA LEU A 93 -8.24 14.92 2.23
C LEU A 93 -9.15 14.80 3.46
N PHE A 94 -10.04 13.80 3.47
CA PHE A 94 -11.02 13.57 4.55
C PHE A 94 -11.07 12.08 4.91
N ASP A 95 -11.82 11.73 5.94
CA ASP A 95 -11.99 10.35 6.43
C ASP A 95 -10.67 9.73 6.91
N CYS A 96 -9.90 10.49 7.69
CA CYS A 96 -8.73 10.00 8.40
C CYS A 96 -9.14 8.86 9.34
N ILE A 97 -8.31 7.85 9.50
CA ILE A 97 -8.57 6.77 10.45
C ILE A 97 -8.48 7.29 11.88
N GLU A 98 -9.62 7.38 12.57
CA GLU A 98 -9.69 7.88 13.95
C GLU A 98 -9.79 6.76 14.98
N PHE A 99 -10.37 5.62 14.61
CA PHE A 99 -10.70 4.54 15.52
C PHE A 99 -9.49 3.67 15.95
N ASN A 100 -8.37 3.72 15.21
CA ASN A 100 -7.17 2.97 15.56
C ASN A 100 -5.89 3.72 15.15
N PRO A 101 -5.18 4.33 16.13
CA PRO A 101 -3.92 5.04 15.88
C PRO A 101 -2.85 4.16 15.18
N GLY A 102 -2.90 2.84 15.40
CA GLY A 102 -1.96 1.91 14.79
C GLY A 102 -1.97 1.88 13.26
N PHE A 103 -3.05 2.35 12.64
CA PHE A 103 -3.12 2.47 11.18
C PHE A 103 -2.61 3.79 10.63
N ARG A 104 -2.46 4.80 11.51
CA ARG A 104 -1.96 6.13 11.11
C ARG A 104 -0.48 6.30 11.38
N ILE A 105 0.06 5.56 12.36
CA ILE A 105 1.48 5.63 12.70
C ILE A 105 2.24 4.77 11.69
N MET A 106 2.87 5.42 10.72
CA MET A 106 3.50 4.77 9.59
C MET A 106 4.69 5.57 9.05
N ASP A 107 5.50 4.94 8.23
CA ASP A 107 6.53 5.63 7.45
C ASP A 107 5.91 6.70 6.54
N SER A 108 6.48 7.90 6.51
CA SER A 108 5.94 9.04 5.74
C SER A 108 5.81 8.73 4.24
N ILE A 109 6.74 7.94 3.67
CA ILE A 109 6.63 7.54 2.26
C ILE A 109 5.52 6.51 2.02
N ALA A 110 5.04 5.82 3.06
CA ALA A 110 3.93 4.89 2.95
C ALA A 110 2.62 5.62 2.57
N GLU A 111 2.40 6.83 3.08
CA GLU A 111 1.27 7.69 2.65
C GLU A 111 1.34 8.02 1.16
N ALA A 112 2.52 8.46 0.68
CA ALA A 112 2.73 8.73 -0.73
C ALA A 112 2.60 7.45 -1.59
N ALA A 113 3.08 6.30 -1.08
CA ALA A 113 2.94 5.01 -1.74
C ALA A 113 1.48 4.60 -1.91
N PHE A 114 0.64 4.83 -0.90
CA PHE A 114 -0.77 4.51 -0.99
C PHE A 114 -1.47 5.32 -2.09
N LEU A 115 -1.30 6.64 -2.08
CA LEU A 115 -1.95 7.51 -3.06
C LEU A 115 -1.41 7.28 -4.47
N THR A 116 -0.10 7.12 -4.64
CA THR A 116 0.49 6.82 -5.95
C THR A 116 0.02 5.47 -6.49
N MET A 117 -0.08 4.45 -5.65
CA MET A 117 -0.63 3.15 -6.02
C MET A 117 -2.11 3.26 -6.45
N ASP A 118 -2.96 4.03 -5.73
CA ASP A 118 -4.37 4.16 -6.09
C ASP A 118 -4.57 4.96 -7.40
N LEU A 119 -3.72 5.97 -7.65
CA LEU A 119 -3.64 6.66 -8.95
C LEU A 119 -3.32 5.68 -10.08
N GLU A 120 -2.31 4.83 -9.91
CA GLU A 120 -1.91 3.84 -10.92
C GLU A 120 -2.98 2.78 -11.14
N ALA A 121 -3.67 2.32 -10.08
CA ALA A 121 -4.78 1.39 -10.17
C ALA A 121 -5.94 1.92 -11.02
N ARG A 122 -6.07 3.25 -11.11
CA ARG A 122 -7.08 3.96 -11.91
C ARG A 122 -6.56 4.42 -13.28
N GLY A 123 -5.30 4.11 -13.61
CA GLY A 123 -4.69 4.46 -14.89
C GLY A 123 -3.98 5.82 -14.94
N TYR A 124 -3.91 6.55 -13.83
CA TYR A 124 -3.31 7.89 -13.72
C TYR A 124 -1.81 7.80 -13.40
N ARG A 125 -1.05 7.12 -14.26
CA ARG A 125 0.40 6.90 -14.05
C ARG A 125 1.22 8.20 -14.12
N GLY A 126 0.81 9.15 -14.96
CA GLY A 126 1.47 10.45 -15.07
C GLY A 126 1.36 11.24 -13.78
N GLU A 127 0.16 11.29 -13.24
CA GLU A 127 -0.18 11.97 -11.99
C GLU A 127 0.48 11.30 -10.78
N SER A 128 0.56 9.96 -10.77
CA SER A 128 1.29 9.20 -9.76
C SER A 128 2.76 9.61 -9.71
N ARG A 129 3.43 9.67 -10.88
CA ARG A 129 4.84 10.08 -10.97
C ARG A 129 5.03 11.53 -10.52
N ARG A 130 4.17 12.43 -10.95
CA ARG A 130 4.22 13.83 -10.56
C ARG A 130 4.07 13.99 -9.05
N LEU A 131 3.05 13.35 -8.46
CA LEU A 131 2.85 13.36 -7.01
C LEU A 131 4.09 12.86 -6.25
N LEU A 132 4.69 11.77 -6.72
CA LEU A 132 5.91 11.24 -6.10
C LEU A 132 7.07 12.23 -6.21
N THR A 133 7.25 12.87 -7.38
CA THR A 133 8.29 13.89 -7.56
C THR A 133 8.08 15.06 -6.61
N ASP A 134 6.87 15.62 -6.56
CA ASP A 134 6.52 16.74 -5.69
C ASP A 134 6.74 16.36 -4.20
N TYR A 135 6.38 15.14 -3.80
CA TYR A 135 6.65 14.62 -2.46
C TYR A 135 8.14 14.58 -2.14
N LEU A 136 8.96 14.03 -3.06
CA LEU A 136 10.39 13.90 -2.86
C LEU A 136 11.09 15.26 -2.79
N GLU A 137 10.69 16.21 -3.65
CA GLU A 137 11.21 17.59 -3.62
C GLU A 137 10.85 18.30 -2.30
N TYR A 138 9.62 18.12 -1.83
CA TYR A 138 9.17 18.76 -0.59
C TYR A 138 9.79 18.15 0.67
N ARG A 139 9.89 16.81 0.72
CA ARG A 139 10.34 16.08 1.92
C ARG A 139 11.83 15.77 1.93
N GLY A 140 12.50 15.84 0.79
CA GLY A 140 13.89 15.40 0.66
C GLY A 140 14.12 13.92 0.91
N ASP A 141 13.07 13.09 0.83
CA ASP A 141 13.08 11.67 1.25
C ASP A 141 13.44 10.74 0.08
N TYR A 142 14.57 10.98 -0.57
CA TYR A 142 15.01 10.17 -1.73
C TYR A 142 15.39 8.74 -1.35
N GLU A 143 15.88 8.50 -0.13
CA GLU A 143 16.16 7.15 0.37
C GLU A 143 14.88 6.31 0.52
N GLY A 144 13.74 6.95 0.75
CA GLY A 144 12.44 6.31 0.81
C GLY A 144 12.05 5.59 -0.49
N LEU A 145 12.64 5.94 -1.64
CA LEU A 145 12.42 5.24 -2.90
C LEU A 145 12.78 3.75 -2.82
N ALA A 146 13.77 3.39 -2.01
CA ALA A 146 14.16 1.99 -1.84
C ALA A 146 13.05 1.13 -1.21
N VAL A 147 12.18 1.72 -0.38
CA VAL A 147 11.06 1.03 0.29
C VAL A 147 9.71 1.27 -0.40
N LEU A 148 9.66 2.14 -1.42
CA LEU A 148 8.42 2.58 -2.05
C LEU A 148 7.58 1.42 -2.61
N ASP A 149 8.19 0.53 -3.39
CA ASP A 149 7.47 -0.55 -4.05
C ASP A 149 7.01 -1.63 -3.07
N LEU A 150 7.72 -1.81 -1.94
CA LEU A 150 7.22 -2.65 -0.85
C LEU A 150 5.91 -2.08 -0.29
N TYR A 151 5.84 -0.77 -0.04
CA TYR A 151 4.62 -0.12 0.44
C TYR A 151 3.52 -0.09 -0.62
N ARG A 152 3.84 0.18 -1.89
CA ARG A 152 2.86 0.12 -2.98
C ARG A 152 2.24 -1.26 -3.11
N SER A 153 3.06 -2.32 -3.10
CA SER A 153 2.58 -3.70 -3.12
C SER A 153 1.72 -4.02 -1.89
N TYR A 154 2.15 -3.58 -0.71
CA TYR A 154 1.38 -3.73 0.53
C TYR A 154 -0.01 -3.08 0.42
N TYR A 155 -0.11 -1.82 -0.01
CA TYR A 155 -1.39 -1.14 -0.13
C TYR A 155 -2.27 -1.69 -1.26
N ALA A 156 -1.68 -2.15 -2.35
CA ALA A 156 -2.43 -2.87 -3.37
C ALA A 156 -3.06 -4.15 -2.78
N MET A 157 -2.34 -4.89 -1.93
CA MET A 157 -2.88 -6.05 -1.21
C MET A 157 -3.95 -5.66 -0.18
N VAL A 158 -3.79 -4.53 0.53
CA VAL A 158 -4.84 -3.98 1.40
C VAL A 158 -6.12 -3.71 0.59
N ARG A 159 -6.01 -3.05 -0.57
CA ARG A 159 -7.17 -2.77 -1.44
C ARG A 159 -7.78 -4.05 -2.02
N ALA A 160 -6.96 -5.02 -2.41
CA ALA A 160 -7.45 -6.34 -2.84
C ALA A 160 -8.29 -7.00 -1.76
N LYS A 161 -7.77 -7.05 -0.53
CA LYS A 161 -8.45 -7.60 0.66
C LYS A 161 -9.75 -6.86 0.96
N VAL A 162 -9.72 -5.54 1.09
CA VAL A 162 -10.90 -4.72 1.45
C VAL A 162 -12.05 -4.92 0.46
N ASN A 163 -11.74 -5.08 -0.82
CA ASN A 163 -12.78 -5.39 -1.79
C ASN A 163 -13.40 -6.78 -1.58
N LEU A 164 -12.60 -7.80 -1.23
CA LEU A 164 -13.12 -9.14 -0.93
C LEU A 164 -13.95 -9.17 0.35
N LEU A 165 -13.54 -8.43 1.39
CA LEU A 165 -14.26 -8.36 2.68
C LEU A 165 -15.69 -7.81 2.58
N ARG A 166 -16.05 -7.19 1.46
CA ARG A 166 -17.43 -6.77 1.18
C ARG A 166 -18.35 -7.94 0.84
N GLU A 167 -17.79 -9.09 0.56
CA GLU A 167 -18.51 -10.33 0.23
C GLU A 167 -18.29 -11.37 1.33
N PRO A 168 -19.32 -12.15 1.70
CA PRO A 168 -19.13 -13.26 2.62
C PRO A 168 -18.20 -14.30 2.02
N PRO A 169 -17.22 -14.84 2.80
CA PRO A 169 -16.24 -15.80 2.27
C PRO A 169 -16.85 -17.13 1.81
N ASP A 170 -18.01 -17.48 2.32
CA ASP A 170 -18.78 -18.70 2.00
C ASP A 170 -19.76 -18.52 0.83
N ARG A 171 -19.75 -17.35 0.17
CA ARG A 171 -20.62 -17.13 -0.98
C ARG A 171 -20.30 -18.11 -2.11
N ALA A 172 -21.26 -18.92 -2.48
CA ALA A 172 -21.11 -20.04 -3.41
C ALA A 172 -20.67 -19.66 -4.84
N ASN A 173 -20.75 -18.39 -5.22
CA ASN A 173 -20.34 -17.91 -6.55
C ASN A 173 -19.75 -16.50 -6.48
N LEU A 174 -18.50 -16.40 -6.03
CA LEU A 174 -17.72 -15.16 -6.04
C LEU A 174 -17.12 -14.86 -7.42
N ALA A 175 -16.93 -15.87 -8.26
CA ALA A 175 -16.33 -15.70 -9.58
C ALA A 175 -17.19 -14.76 -10.44
N GLY A 176 -16.60 -13.63 -10.87
CA GLY A 176 -17.28 -12.64 -11.70
C GLY A 176 -17.92 -11.47 -10.93
N THR A 177 -17.92 -11.47 -9.59
CA THR A 177 -18.37 -10.31 -8.82
C THR A 177 -17.41 -9.12 -8.97
N ASP A 178 -17.92 -7.90 -8.78
CA ASP A 178 -17.12 -6.68 -8.80
C ASP A 178 -16.01 -6.72 -7.76
N ALA A 179 -16.25 -7.35 -6.62
CA ALA A 179 -15.27 -7.54 -5.55
C ALA A 179 -14.07 -8.37 -6.01
N VAL A 180 -14.31 -9.52 -6.68
CA VAL A 180 -13.24 -10.37 -7.23
C VAL A 180 -12.53 -9.67 -8.38
N GLN A 181 -13.23 -8.95 -9.24
CA GLN A 181 -12.60 -8.19 -10.33
C GLN A 181 -11.71 -7.05 -9.77
N ALA A 182 -12.18 -6.35 -8.75
CA ALA A 182 -11.39 -5.34 -8.06
C ALA A 182 -10.15 -5.97 -7.38
N CYS A 183 -10.32 -7.09 -6.69
CA CYS A 183 -9.20 -7.85 -6.11
C CYS A 183 -8.16 -8.20 -7.18
N ARG A 184 -8.58 -8.74 -8.32
CA ARG A 184 -7.68 -9.09 -9.44
C ARG A 184 -6.89 -7.91 -9.96
N ARG A 185 -7.52 -6.74 -10.09
CA ARG A 185 -6.82 -5.52 -10.54
C ARG A 185 -5.72 -5.12 -9.57
N TYR A 186 -6.02 -5.09 -8.27
CA TYR A 186 -5.03 -4.74 -7.26
C TYR A 186 -3.95 -5.81 -7.09
N LEU A 187 -4.31 -7.08 -7.18
CA LEU A 187 -3.35 -8.18 -7.16
C LEU A 187 -2.41 -8.15 -8.39
N ALA A 188 -2.94 -7.79 -9.57
CA ALA A 188 -2.12 -7.60 -10.76
C ALA A 188 -1.16 -6.41 -10.61
N LEU A 189 -1.61 -5.33 -9.97
CA LEU A 189 -0.78 -4.16 -9.70
C LEU A 189 0.32 -4.48 -8.66
N ALA A 190 -0.03 -5.19 -7.57
CA ALA A 190 0.96 -5.66 -6.60
C ALA A 190 2.04 -6.52 -7.28
N HIS A 191 1.62 -7.45 -8.16
CA HIS A 191 2.54 -8.28 -8.93
C HIS A 191 3.42 -7.48 -9.89
N HIS A 192 2.90 -6.39 -10.47
CA HIS A 192 3.67 -5.50 -11.33
C HIS A 192 4.85 -4.87 -10.57
N TYR A 193 4.62 -4.37 -9.34
CA TYR A 193 5.67 -3.84 -8.48
C TYR A 193 6.74 -4.89 -8.10
N CYS A 194 6.38 -6.18 -8.09
CA CYS A 194 7.34 -7.25 -7.88
C CYS A 194 8.29 -7.48 -9.07
N GLN A 195 7.92 -7.01 -10.26
CA GLN A 195 8.67 -7.22 -11.50
C GLN A 195 9.48 -6.00 -11.93
N GLU A 196 9.15 -4.82 -11.41
CA GLU A 196 9.94 -3.62 -11.67
C GLU A 196 11.31 -3.79 -10.99
N GLY A 197 12.36 -3.43 -11.74
CA GLY A 197 13.73 -3.40 -11.21
C GLY A 197 13.88 -2.32 -10.14
N GLU A 198 15.01 -2.28 -9.47
CA GLU A 198 15.28 -1.23 -8.49
C GLU A 198 15.02 0.15 -9.12
N PRO A 199 14.21 1.00 -8.47
CA PRO A 199 13.95 2.35 -8.97
C PRO A 199 15.28 3.09 -9.07
N PHE A 200 15.59 3.58 -10.26
CA PHE A 200 16.74 4.44 -10.40
C PHE A 200 16.28 5.88 -10.68
N PHE A 201 16.91 6.82 -10.01
CA PHE A 201 16.65 8.24 -10.19
C PHE A 201 17.84 8.86 -10.90
N ALA A 202 17.62 9.43 -12.08
CA ALA A 202 18.65 10.18 -12.80
C ALA A 202 18.41 11.68 -12.62
N ILE A 203 19.33 12.37 -11.95
CA ILE A 203 19.35 13.83 -11.91
C ILE A 203 20.27 14.30 -13.06
N THR A 204 19.70 14.96 -14.06
CA THR A 204 20.51 15.65 -15.08
C THR A 204 20.83 17.05 -14.57
N HIS A 205 22.10 17.31 -14.28
CA HIS A 205 22.58 18.64 -13.98
C HIS A 205 22.96 19.33 -15.28
N GLY A 206 22.18 20.34 -15.68
CA GLY A 206 22.54 21.19 -16.80
C GLY A 206 23.61 22.20 -16.36
N VAL A 207 24.79 22.16 -16.97
CA VAL A 207 25.73 23.27 -16.94
C VAL A 207 25.27 24.26 -18.01
N SER A 208 24.80 25.42 -17.60
CA SER A 208 24.58 26.58 -18.45
C SER A 208 25.86 27.36 -18.66
#